data_03fd9e2dc68b3df9422f224782e321b6
#
_entry.id   03fd9e2dc68b3df9422f224782e321b6
#
_cell.length_a   1.000
_cell.length_b   1.000
_cell.length_c   1.000
_cell.angle_alpha   90.00
_cell.angle_beta   90.00
_cell.angle_gamma   90.00
#
_symmetry.space_group_name_H-M   'P 1'
#
loop_
_entity.id
_entity.type
_entity.pdbx_description
1 polymer ?
#
loop_
_entity_poly.entity_id
_entity_poly.type
_entity_poly.pdbx_seq_one_letter_code
_entity_poly.pdbx_strand_id
1 'polypeptide(L)'
;IFPEKKLTLVFQPHLFSRTHDFMDEFAESLSLADQLLLMEIYPAREKPMPGVTSSVLLEKVRCDEKRICQKDELLDVIKDIQPELLVTMGAGDIDRFVPQIETLLK
;
A
#
# COMPACT_ATOMS: atom_id res chain seq x y z
N ILE A 1 -3.39 9.53 16.69
CA ILE A 1 -2.92 9.82 15.33
C ILE A 1 -3.22 11.30 15.07
N PHE A 2 -2.95 11.82 13.93
CA PHE A 2 -2.99 13.24 13.62
C PHE A 2 -4.32 13.60 12.92
N PRO A 3 -5.39 13.93 13.65
CA PRO A 3 -6.70 14.13 13.03
C PRO A 3 -6.78 15.31 12.07
N GLU A 4 -5.84 16.24 12.17
CA GLU A 4 -5.82 17.40 11.29
C GLU A 4 -5.04 17.17 10.00
N LYS A 5 -4.34 16.04 9.89
CA LYS A 5 -3.51 15.74 8.73
C LYS A 5 -4.06 14.55 7.98
N LYS A 6 -4.10 14.67 6.67
CA LYS A 6 -4.51 13.59 5.80
C LYS A 6 -3.45 12.49 5.81
N LEU A 7 -3.85 11.28 6.17
CA LEU A 7 -2.94 10.12 6.20
C LEU A 7 -2.91 9.43 4.85
N THR A 8 -1.74 9.37 4.25
CA THR A 8 -1.49 8.59 3.03
C THR A 8 -0.71 7.35 3.43
N LEU A 9 -1.26 6.19 3.09
CA LEU A 9 -0.65 4.90 3.41
C LEU A 9 -0.22 4.21 2.13
N VAL A 10 1.05 3.79 2.08
CA VAL A 10 1.57 2.94 1.01
C VAL A 10 1.75 1.54 1.59
N PHE A 11 1.07 0.56 1.03
CA PHE A 11 1.11 -0.81 1.53
C PHE A 11 1.46 -1.78 0.41
N GLN A 12 2.42 -2.66 0.69
CA GLN A 12 2.72 -3.79 -0.20
C GLN A 12 2.44 -5.09 0.56
N PRO A 13 1.40 -5.84 0.16
CA PRO A 13 1.15 -7.15 0.76
C PRO A 13 2.32 -8.10 0.52
N HIS A 14 2.65 -8.90 1.51
CA HIS A 14 3.74 -9.87 1.43
C HIS A 14 3.14 -11.29 1.44
N LEU A 15 3.46 -12.06 0.41
CA LEU A 15 3.00 -13.43 0.19
C LEU A 15 1.51 -13.52 -0.15
N PHE A 16 1.20 -14.36 -1.13
CA PHE A 16 -0.20 -14.61 -1.50
C PHE A 16 -0.95 -15.34 -0.39
N SER A 17 -0.32 -16.33 0.27
CA SER A 17 -0.96 -17.08 1.34
C SER A 17 -1.35 -16.18 2.50
N ARG A 18 -0.45 -15.30 2.93
CA ARG A 18 -0.73 -14.39 4.03
C ARG A 18 -1.83 -13.39 3.66
N THR A 19 -1.79 -12.88 2.44
CA THR A 19 -2.84 -11.98 1.96
C THR A 19 -4.19 -12.67 1.93
N HIS A 20 -4.23 -13.92 1.47
CA HIS A 20 -5.46 -14.72 1.45
C HIS A 20 -6.02 -14.92 2.87
N ASP A 21 -5.15 -15.34 3.81
CA ASP A 21 -5.60 -15.69 5.16
C ASP A 21 -6.09 -14.48 5.96
N PHE A 22 -5.53 -13.32 5.71
CA PHE A 22 -5.81 -12.10 6.50
C PHE A 22 -6.42 -10.99 5.68
N MET A 23 -7.03 -11.31 4.54
CA MET A 23 -7.52 -10.29 3.63
C MET A 23 -8.51 -9.32 4.27
N ASP A 24 -9.46 -9.84 5.04
CA ASP A 24 -10.48 -9.00 5.68
C ASP A 24 -9.87 -8.11 6.75
N GLU A 25 -8.91 -8.63 7.53
CA GLU A 25 -8.21 -7.86 8.56
C GLU A 25 -7.35 -6.77 7.93
N PHE A 26 -6.68 -7.08 6.83
CA PHE A 26 -5.92 -6.07 6.09
C PHE A 26 -6.85 -4.98 5.56
N ALA A 27 -7.97 -5.36 4.96
CA ALA A 27 -8.91 -4.38 4.42
C ALA A 27 -9.44 -3.45 5.51
N GLU A 28 -9.74 -3.99 6.68
CA GLU A 28 -10.22 -3.19 7.81
C GLU A 28 -9.15 -2.20 8.28
N SER A 29 -7.92 -2.67 8.44
CA SER A 29 -6.81 -1.82 8.86
C SER A 29 -6.49 -0.73 7.84
N LEU A 30 -6.45 -1.09 6.56
CA LEU A 30 -6.14 -0.14 5.48
C LEU A 30 -7.24 0.92 5.33
N SER A 31 -8.45 0.61 5.76
CA SER A 31 -9.57 1.57 5.69
C SER A 31 -9.41 2.74 6.66
N LEU A 32 -8.45 2.67 7.58
CA LEU A 32 -8.16 3.78 8.48
C LEU A 32 -7.41 4.92 7.80
N ALA A 33 -6.83 4.67 6.63
CA ALA A 33 -6.12 5.71 5.88
C ALA A 33 -7.11 6.63 5.16
N ASP A 34 -6.70 7.87 4.96
CA ASP A 34 -7.46 8.81 4.14
C ASP A 34 -7.22 8.55 2.66
N GLN A 35 -6.01 8.12 2.35
CA GLN A 35 -5.59 7.83 0.98
C GLN A 35 -4.71 6.58 0.99
N LEU A 36 -5.00 5.64 0.10
CA LEU A 36 -4.28 4.37 0.03
C LEU A 36 -3.63 4.18 -1.34
N LEU A 37 -2.33 3.93 -1.32
CA LEU A 37 -1.58 3.48 -2.48
C LEU A 37 -1.23 2.02 -2.23
N LEU A 38 -1.90 1.11 -2.93
CA LEU A 38 -1.74 -0.32 -2.73
C LEU A 38 -0.86 -0.90 -3.84
N MET A 39 0.28 -1.47 -3.44
CA MET A 39 1.19 -2.10 -4.39
C MET A 39 0.79 -3.55 -4.66
N GLU A 40 1.30 -4.11 -5.74
CA GLU A 40 1.09 -5.52 -6.05
C GLU A 40 1.70 -6.41 -4.97
N ILE A 41 1.12 -7.59 -4.76
CA ILE A 41 1.60 -8.54 -3.77
C ILE A 41 3.04 -8.94 -4.08
N TYR A 42 3.91 -8.88 -3.06
CA TYR A 42 5.27 -9.37 -3.18
C TYR A 42 5.27 -10.88 -2.96
N PRO A 43 5.52 -11.67 -4.01
CA PRO A 43 5.30 -13.11 -3.95
C PRO A 43 6.40 -13.88 -3.22
N ALA A 44 7.59 -13.30 -3.09
CA ALA A 44 8.78 -13.99 -2.62
C ALA A 44 9.00 -15.25 -3.45
N ARG A 45 8.79 -16.44 -2.88
CA ARG A 45 8.94 -17.70 -3.61
C ARG A 45 7.60 -18.39 -3.89
N GLU A 46 6.51 -17.74 -3.58
CA GLU A 46 5.19 -18.32 -3.80
C GLU A 46 4.75 -18.16 -5.24
N LYS A 47 3.88 -19.05 -5.68
CA LYS A 47 3.20 -18.90 -6.96
C LYS A 47 1.92 -18.10 -6.76
N PRO A 48 1.47 -17.35 -7.77
CA PRO A 48 0.19 -16.64 -7.66
C PRO A 48 -0.95 -17.59 -7.30
N MET A 49 -1.85 -17.14 -6.44
CA MET A 49 -3.05 -17.86 -6.05
C MET A 49 -4.25 -17.27 -6.76
N PRO A 50 -5.10 -18.09 -7.42
CA PRO A 50 -6.29 -17.58 -8.09
C PRO A 50 -7.19 -16.81 -7.10
N GLY A 51 -7.63 -15.64 -7.52
CA GLY A 51 -8.50 -14.80 -6.69
C GLY A 51 -7.81 -14.02 -5.59
N VAL A 52 -6.48 -14.13 -5.48
CA VAL A 52 -5.71 -13.41 -4.46
C VAL A 52 -4.83 -12.39 -5.17
N THR A 53 -5.29 -11.15 -5.24
CA THR A 53 -4.57 -10.06 -5.88
C THR A 53 -4.75 -8.78 -5.05
N SER A 54 -3.90 -7.79 -5.31
CA SER A 54 -4.07 -6.48 -4.68
C SER A 54 -5.38 -5.83 -5.11
N SER A 55 -5.84 -6.06 -6.35
CA SER A 55 -7.12 -5.52 -6.81
C SER A 55 -8.29 -6.05 -5.99
N VAL A 56 -8.28 -7.35 -5.66
CA VAL A 56 -9.33 -7.94 -4.82
C VAL A 56 -9.29 -7.33 -3.41
N LEU A 57 -8.10 -7.17 -2.85
CA LEU A 57 -7.95 -6.53 -1.54
C LEU A 57 -8.46 -5.08 -1.59
N LEU A 58 -8.12 -4.35 -2.64
CA LEU A 58 -8.52 -2.96 -2.79
C LEU A 58 -10.03 -2.80 -2.79
N GLU A 59 -10.75 -3.71 -3.45
CA GLU A 59 -12.21 -3.68 -3.48
C GLU A 59 -12.83 -3.78 -2.09
N LYS A 60 -12.15 -4.44 -1.15
CA LYS A 60 -12.64 -4.61 0.22
C LYS A 60 -12.31 -3.42 1.12
N VAL A 61 -11.40 -2.55 0.71
CA VAL A 61 -10.99 -1.40 1.51
C VAL A 61 -12.00 -0.28 1.39
N ARG A 62 -12.40 0.30 2.51
CA ARG A 62 -13.33 1.43 2.57
C ARG A 62 -12.56 2.72 2.78
N CYS A 63 -12.00 3.22 1.71
CA CYS A 63 -11.20 4.43 1.70
C CYS A 63 -11.64 5.29 0.51
N ASP A 64 -11.82 6.59 0.73
CA ASP A 64 -12.32 7.49 -0.32
C ASP A 64 -11.35 7.62 -1.48
N GLU A 65 -10.08 7.67 -1.20
CA GLU A 65 -9.03 7.77 -2.22
C GLU A 65 -8.15 6.54 -2.14
N LYS A 66 -8.31 5.63 -3.08
CA LYS A 66 -7.54 4.39 -3.13
C LYS A 66 -7.18 4.04 -4.56
N ARG A 67 -6.00 3.50 -4.75
CA ARG A 67 -5.56 3.05 -6.08
C ARG A 67 -4.48 1.99 -5.97
N ILE A 68 -4.36 1.19 -7.03
CA ILE A 68 -3.20 0.31 -7.22
C ILE A 68 -2.07 1.16 -7.74
N CYS A 69 -0.88 1.00 -7.17
CA CYS A 69 0.31 1.72 -7.56
C CYS A 69 1.42 0.74 -7.89
N GLN A 70 1.92 0.79 -9.12
CA GLN A 70 3.03 -0.07 -9.52
C GLN A 70 4.33 0.49 -8.96
N LYS A 71 5.32 -0.39 -8.75
CA LYS A 71 6.57 0.03 -8.13
C LYS A 71 7.33 1.07 -8.95
N ASP A 72 7.21 1.03 -10.27
CA ASP A 72 7.93 1.95 -11.15
C ASP A 72 7.25 3.33 -11.24
N GLU A 73 6.03 3.48 -10.73
CA GLU A 73 5.34 4.77 -10.70
C GLU A 73 5.20 5.35 -9.29
N LEU A 74 5.62 4.59 -8.25
CA LEU A 74 5.39 4.96 -6.85
C LEU A 74 5.93 6.34 -6.49
N LEU A 75 7.19 6.61 -6.84
CA LEU A 75 7.82 7.89 -6.49
C LEU A 75 7.14 9.07 -7.19
N ASP A 76 6.74 8.88 -8.45
CA ASP A 76 6.06 9.93 -9.20
C ASP A 76 4.69 10.23 -8.58
N VAL A 77 3.97 9.19 -8.18
CA VAL A 77 2.66 9.35 -7.55
C VAL A 77 2.80 10.09 -6.21
N ILE A 78 3.76 9.71 -5.39
CA ILE A 78 4.01 10.37 -4.10
C ILE A 78 4.37 11.84 -4.31
N LYS A 79 5.21 12.11 -5.31
CA LYS A 79 5.60 13.48 -5.63
C LYS A 79 4.39 14.34 -6.01
N ASP A 80 3.48 13.78 -6.81
CA ASP A 80 2.27 14.49 -7.25
C ASP A 80 1.31 14.74 -6.09
N ILE A 81 1.17 13.78 -5.20
CA ILE A 81 0.25 13.86 -4.06
C ILE A 81 0.75 14.83 -2.99
N GLN A 82 2.05 14.87 -2.75
CA GLN A 82 2.67 15.64 -1.68
C GLN A 82 1.97 15.40 -0.33
N PRO A 83 2.04 14.17 0.18
CA PRO A 83 1.26 13.80 1.36
C PRO A 83 1.67 14.59 2.60
N GLU A 84 0.70 14.94 3.42
CA GLU A 84 0.94 15.61 4.69
C GLU A 84 1.54 14.64 5.71
N LEU A 85 1.05 13.42 5.72
CA LEU A 85 1.56 12.35 6.57
C LEU A 85 1.61 11.07 5.75
N LEU A 86 2.80 10.52 5.60
CA LEU A 86 3.01 9.31 4.81
C LEU A 86 3.50 8.18 5.69
N VAL A 87 2.82 7.05 5.63
CA VAL A 87 3.23 5.83 6.31
C VAL A 87 3.42 4.73 5.26
N THR A 88 4.53 4.01 5.34
CA THR A 88 4.78 2.86 4.47
C THR A 88 4.71 1.58 5.28
N MET A 89 4.04 0.57 4.75
CA MET A 89 3.92 -0.72 5.41
C MET A 89 4.14 -1.85 4.41
N GLY A 90 4.73 -2.94 4.88
CA GLY A 90 4.94 -4.11 4.07
C GLY A 90 6.40 -4.51 4.02
N ALA A 91 6.70 -5.45 3.13
CA ALA A 91 8.05 -5.97 2.93
C ALA A 91 8.32 -6.15 1.44
N GLY A 92 9.58 -6.44 1.10
CA GLY A 92 9.96 -6.64 -0.28
C GLY A 92 10.29 -5.32 -0.97
N ASP A 93 9.64 -5.06 -2.11
CA ASP A 93 9.99 -3.89 -2.92
C ASP A 93 9.84 -2.56 -2.19
N ILE A 94 8.83 -2.45 -1.33
CA ILE A 94 8.57 -1.18 -0.63
C ILE A 94 9.77 -0.72 0.20
N ASP A 95 10.51 -1.65 0.79
CA ASP A 95 11.68 -1.31 1.62
C ASP A 95 12.77 -0.59 0.83
N ARG A 96 12.86 -0.87 -0.45
CA ARG A 96 13.85 -0.25 -1.32
C ARG A 96 13.53 1.21 -1.62
N PHE A 97 12.27 1.59 -1.49
CA PHE A 97 11.82 2.94 -1.82
C PHE A 97 11.86 3.88 -0.63
N VAL A 98 11.96 3.37 0.61
CA VAL A 98 11.91 4.22 1.80
C VAL A 98 12.96 5.33 1.78
N PRO A 99 14.26 5.05 1.52
CA PRO A 99 15.25 6.13 1.47
C PRO A 99 14.96 7.15 0.35
N GLN A 100 14.46 6.67 -0.79
CA GLN A 100 14.13 7.54 -1.92
C GLN A 100 12.94 8.44 -1.62
N ILE A 101 11.95 7.88 -0.91
CA ILE A 101 10.78 8.65 -0.48
C ILE A 101 11.19 9.72 0.52
N GLU A 102 12.05 9.38 1.47
CA GLU A 102 12.56 10.36 2.44
C GLU A 102 13.25 11.52 1.76
N THR A 103 14.07 11.23 0.76
CA THR A 103 14.76 12.27 -0.02
C THR A 103 13.78 13.15 -0.78
N LEU A 104 12.77 12.54 -1.37
CA LEU A 104 11.77 13.23 -2.17
C LEU A 104 10.94 14.21 -1.35
N LEU A 105 10.65 13.88 -0.09
CA LEU A 105 9.77 14.66 0.76
C LEU A 105 10.49 15.69 1.65
N LYS A 106 11.80 15.74 1.56
CA LYS A 106 12.57 16.76 2.30
C LYS A 106 12.42 18.13 1.71
#